data_064c5f37433b0332cd6ed0380f035e89
#
_entry.id   064c5f37433b0332cd6ed0380f035e89
#
_cell.length_a   1.000
_cell.length_b   1.000
_cell.length_c   1.000
_cell.angle_alpha   90.00
_cell.angle_beta   90.00
_cell.angle_gamma   90.00
#
_symmetry.space_group_name_H-M   'P 1'
#
loop_
_entity.id
_entity.type
_entity.pdbx_description
1 polymer ?
#
loop_
_entity_poly.entity_id
_entity_poly.type
_entity_poly.pdbx_seq_one_letter_code
_entity_poly.pdbx_strand_id
1 'polypeptide(L)'
;KDFFREDIYALGAEIMRHYDMQIEDNFSAISIDAKERYIAYMIKEFNHLKGFNRPFVYDCGNGVAGVVVQDIFKGLGFHCKGLYTDPDGTFPNHHPDPTVEKNLKDIKKALEGEFEFGFAYDGDADRIAFLTKENNVKGDIMAILFSRAMKNPVVIGEVKCSQIMYDDINARGKAIMYKTGHSNLKVMIAKTKADFAAEVSGH
;
A
#
# COMPACT_ATOMS: atom_id res chain seq x y z
N LYS A 1 -16.11 -9.63 -1.21
CA LYS A 1 -15.66 -10.61 -0.20
C LYS A 1 -14.20 -10.91 -0.48
N ASP A 2 -13.32 -10.76 0.52
CA ASP A 2 -11.93 -11.18 0.37
C ASP A 2 -11.88 -12.71 0.23
N PHE A 3 -11.09 -13.17 -0.74
CA PHE A 3 -10.89 -14.58 -1.05
C PHE A 3 -9.65 -15.07 -0.31
N PHE A 4 -9.82 -15.80 0.80
CA PHE A 4 -8.69 -16.27 1.60
C PHE A 4 -9.04 -17.49 2.48
N ARG A 5 -8.01 -18.16 3.01
CA ARG A 5 -8.13 -19.35 3.87
C ARG A 5 -8.97 -20.46 3.22
N GLU A 6 -10.16 -20.73 3.78
CA GLU A 6 -11.05 -21.80 3.36
C GLU A 6 -11.41 -21.69 1.88
N ASP A 7 -11.60 -20.47 1.37
CA ASP A 7 -11.86 -20.24 -0.07
C ASP A 7 -10.64 -20.64 -0.92
N ILE A 8 -9.41 -20.34 -0.47
CA ILE A 8 -8.16 -20.72 -1.15
C ILE A 8 -7.97 -22.25 -1.11
N TYR A 9 -8.20 -22.86 0.04
CA TYR A 9 -8.09 -24.32 0.18
C TYR A 9 -9.13 -25.05 -0.68
N ALA A 10 -10.36 -24.56 -0.73
CA ALA A 10 -11.41 -25.10 -1.58
C ALA A 10 -11.03 -24.98 -3.06
N LEU A 11 -10.51 -23.83 -3.50
CA LEU A 11 -10.02 -23.65 -4.87
C LEU A 11 -8.87 -24.61 -5.17
N GLY A 12 -7.89 -24.73 -4.27
CA GLY A 12 -6.79 -25.68 -4.44
C GLY A 12 -7.27 -27.13 -4.59
N ALA A 13 -8.23 -27.55 -3.77
CA ALA A 13 -8.83 -28.88 -3.88
C ALA A 13 -9.56 -29.08 -5.21
N GLU A 14 -10.24 -28.06 -5.72
CA GLU A 14 -10.94 -28.11 -7.00
C GLU A 14 -9.95 -28.19 -8.17
N ILE A 15 -8.88 -27.38 -8.16
CA ILE A 15 -7.82 -27.44 -9.17
C ILE A 15 -7.20 -28.85 -9.20
N MET A 16 -6.93 -29.46 -8.04
CA MET A 16 -6.36 -30.81 -7.98
C MET A 16 -7.30 -31.90 -8.51
N ARG A 17 -8.63 -31.75 -8.38
CA ARG A 17 -9.59 -32.68 -8.98
C ARG A 17 -9.59 -32.63 -10.50
N HIS A 18 -9.22 -31.49 -11.08
CA HIS A 18 -9.27 -31.25 -12.52
C HIS A 18 -7.87 -31.11 -13.15
N TYR A 19 -6.81 -31.45 -12.40
CA TYR A 19 -5.43 -31.21 -12.81
C TYR A 19 -5.06 -31.89 -14.14
N ASP A 20 -5.59 -33.11 -14.39
CA ASP A 20 -5.33 -33.88 -15.60
C ASP A 20 -6.39 -33.68 -16.72
N MET A 21 -7.35 -32.76 -16.50
CA MET A 21 -8.33 -32.45 -17.54
C MET A 21 -7.71 -31.65 -18.67
N GLN A 22 -7.90 -32.07 -19.91
CA GLN A 22 -7.65 -31.22 -21.06
C GLN A 22 -8.72 -30.12 -21.09
N ILE A 23 -8.29 -28.88 -20.88
CA ILE A 23 -9.15 -27.70 -21.00
C ILE A 23 -9.08 -27.23 -22.45
N GLU A 24 -10.21 -27.25 -23.17
CA GLU A 24 -10.27 -26.58 -24.45
C GLU A 24 -10.18 -25.06 -24.24
N ASP A 25 -9.26 -24.41 -24.95
CA ASP A 25 -9.06 -22.96 -24.91
C ASP A 25 -10.16 -22.27 -25.76
N ASN A 26 -11.37 -22.25 -25.23
CA ASN A 26 -12.56 -21.75 -25.90
C ASN A 26 -13.23 -20.56 -25.19
N PHE A 27 -12.56 -19.95 -24.22
CA PHE A 27 -13.10 -18.77 -23.55
C PHE A 27 -12.71 -17.48 -24.28
N SER A 28 -13.62 -16.51 -24.27
CA SER A 28 -13.36 -15.15 -24.72
C SER A 28 -13.33 -14.21 -23.51
N ALA A 29 -12.24 -13.45 -23.36
CA ALA A 29 -12.14 -12.41 -22.36
C ALA A 29 -12.55 -11.05 -22.94
N ILE A 30 -13.40 -10.33 -22.22
CA ILE A 30 -13.73 -8.94 -22.58
C ILE A 30 -12.63 -8.04 -22.04
N SER A 31 -11.99 -7.28 -22.93
CA SER A 31 -11.04 -6.25 -22.54
C SER A 31 -11.80 -5.01 -22.05
N ILE A 32 -11.35 -4.45 -20.92
CA ILE A 32 -11.89 -3.21 -20.35
C ILE A 32 -10.77 -2.22 -20.05
N ASP A 33 -11.05 -0.92 -20.14
CA ASP A 33 -10.10 0.17 -19.84
C ASP A 33 -10.00 0.42 -18.33
N ALA A 34 -9.64 -0.62 -17.57
CA ALA A 34 -9.62 -0.55 -16.10
C ALA A 34 -8.55 0.43 -15.60
N LYS A 35 -7.39 0.47 -16.26
CA LYS A 35 -6.27 1.36 -15.90
C LYS A 35 -6.70 2.83 -16.02
N GLU A 36 -7.21 3.22 -17.17
CA GLU A 36 -7.60 4.61 -17.48
C GLU A 36 -8.72 5.07 -16.56
N ARG A 37 -9.70 4.21 -16.31
CA ARG A 37 -10.79 4.48 -15.37
C ARG A 37 -10.30 4.66 -13.95
N TYR A 38 -9.36 3.81 -13.50
CA TYR A 38 -8.78 3.91 -12.17
C TYR A 38 -7.98 5.21 -12.01
N ILE A 39 -7.12 5.56 -12.97
CA ILE A 39 -6.34 6.81 -12.96
C ILE A 39 -7.28 8.02 -12.89
N ALA A 40 -8.30 8.06 -13.77
CA ALA A 40 -9.26 9.16 -13.79
C ALA A 40 -10.04 9.29 -12.47
N TYR A 41 -10.44 8.15 -11.89
CA TYR A 41 -11.09 8.09 -10.59
C TYR A 41 -10.19 8.67 -9.49
N MET A 42 -8.94 8.23 -9.41
CA MET A 42 -7.98 8.68 -8.40
C MET A 42 -7.70 10.19 -8.53
N ILE A 43 -7.49 10.69 -9.74
CA ILE A 43 -7.29 12.14 -9.97
C ILE A 43 -8.52 12.94 -9.52
N LYS A 44 -9.72 12.44 -9.77
CA LYS A 44 -10.97 13.09 -9.33
C LYS A 44 -11.09 13.09 -7.81
N GLU A 45 -10.90 11.96 -7.15
CA GLU A 45 -11.02 11.83 -5.69
C GLU A 45 -10.01 12.71 -4.95
N PHE A 46 -8.78 12.76 -5.45
CA PHE A 46 -7.70 13.54 -4.84
C PHE A 46 -7.51 14.92 -5.46
N ASN A 47 -8.50 15.42 -6.21
CA ASN A 47 -8.42 16.75 -6.85
C ASN A 47 -8.19 17.89 -5.85
N HIS A 48 -8.60 17.72 -4.60
CA HIS A 48 -8.35 18.68 -3.51
C HIS A 48 -6.86 18.85 -3.17
N LEU A 49 -5.99 17.92 -3.61
CA LEU A 49 -4.53 17.99 -3.46
C LEU A 49 -3.84 18.74 -4.60
N LYS A 50 -4.56 19.15 -5.65
CA LYS A 50 -3.99 20.01 -6.69
C LYS A 50 -3.45 21.29 -6.09
N GLY A 51 -2.20 21.65 -6.46
CA GLY A 51 -1.51 22.79 -5.89
C GLY A 51 -0.61 22.44 -4.67
N PHE A 52 -0.60 21.18 -4.25
CA PHE A 52 0.41 20.69 -3.32
C PHE A 52 1.80 20.79 -3.99
N ASN A 53 2.66 21.65 -3.45
CA ASN A 53 3.90 22.09 -4.10
C ASN A 53 5.19 21.58 -3.43
N ARG A 54 5.07 20.70 -2.41
CA ARG A 54 6.25 20.13 -1.75
C ARG A 54 6.81 19.00 -2.60
N PRO A 55 8.11 19.08 -2.99
CA PRO A 55 8.70 18.07 -3.86
C PRO A 55 8.92 16.75 -3.11
N PHE A 56 8.62 15.66 -3.77
CA PHE A 56 8.84 14.33 -3.21
C PHE A 56 9.36 13.31 -4.23
N VAL A 57 9.93 12.25 -3.73
CA VAL A 57 10.39 11.10 -4.54
C VAL A 57 9.54 9.88 -4.22
N TYR A 58 9.28 9.04 -5.21
CA TYR A 58 8.63 7.75 -4.99
C TYR A 58 9.38 6.63 -5.69
N ASP A 59 9.37 5.45 -5.09
CA ASP A 59 10.07 4.27 -5.57
C ASP A 59 9.06 3.14 -5.76
N CYS A 60 8.91 2.70 -7.01
CA CYS A 60 8.03 1.59 -7.38
C CYS A 60 8.74 0.24 -7.36
N GLY A 61 10.07 0.20 -7.19
CA GLY A 61 10.86 -1.03 -7.15
C GLY A 61 10.66 -1.95 -8.36
N ASN A 62 10.33 -1.41 -9.54
CA ASN A 62 9.89 -2.16 -10.72
C ASN A 62 8.60 -2.99 -10.49
N GLY A 63 7.83 -2.68 -9.46
CA GLY A 63 6.56 -3.31 -9.15
C GLY A 63 5.36 -2.67 -9.87
N VAL A 64 4.17 -3.16 -9.58
CA VAL A 64 2.93 -2.76 -10.28
C VAL A 64 2.46 -1.33 -9.95
N ALA A 65 2.96 -0.71 -8.87
CA ALA A 65 2.68 0.71 -8.58
C ALA A 65 2.99 1.61 -9.77
N GLY A 66 4.08 1.34 -10.51
CA GLY A 66 4.51 2.09 -11.68
C GLY A 66 3.48 2.14 -12.82
N VAL A 67 2.57 1.17 -12.87
CA VAL A 67 1.51 1.12 -13.92
C VAL A 67 0.58 2.33 -13.85
N VAL A 68 0.32 2.87 -12.65
CA VAL A 68 -0.72 3.92 -12.45
C VAL A 68 -0.24 5.15 -11.71
N VAL A 69 0.71 5.02 -10.77
CA VAL A 69 1.10 6.09 -9.85
C VAL A 69 1.66 7.30 -10.58
N GLN A 70 2.50 7.08 -11.59
CA GLN A 70 3.10 8.15 -12.39
C GLN A 70 2.04 9.01 -13.07
N ASP A 71 1.05 8.40 -13.71
CA ASP A 71 -0.02 9.11 -14.41
C ASP A 71 -0.94 9.85 -13.43
N ILE A 72 -1.21 9.26 -12.26
CA ILE A 72 -2.00 9.90 -11.19
C ILE A 72 -1.29 11.16 -10.68
N PHE A 73 0.00 11.06 -10.33
CA PHE A 73 0.76 12.19 -9.79
C PHE A 73 0.93 13.30 -10.81
N LYS A 74 1.16 12.95 -12.09
CA LYS A 74 1.18 13.90 -13.19
C LYS A 74 -0.18 14.60 -13.37
N GLY A 75 -1.27 13.84 -13.31
CA GLY A 75 -2.64 14.38 -13.43
C GLY A 75 -3.02 15.31 -12.27
N LEU A 76 -2.45 15.11 -11.09
CA LEU A 76 -2.60 15.99 -9.92
C LEU A 76 -1.63 17.18 -9.95
N GLY A 77 -0.66 17.20 -10.87
CA GLY A 77 0.31 18.29 -11.01
C GLY A 77 1.37 18.30 -9.89
N PHE A 78 1.71 17.15 -9.34
CA PHE A 78 2.71 17.07 -8.28
C PHE A 78 4.13 17.27 -8.81
N HIS A 79 4.95 17.97 -8.05
CA HIS A 79 6.39 18.05 -8.26
C HIS A 79 7.05 16.83 -7.61
N CYS A 80 7.26 15.78 -8.41
CA CYS A 80 7.80 14.52 -7.90
C CYS A 80 8.71 13.82 -8.91
N LYS A 81 9.53 12.89 -8.40
CA LYS A 81 10.41 12.03 -9.18
C LYS A 81 10.12 10.57 -8.88
N GLY A 82 9.86 9.78 -9.91
CA GLY A 82 9.76 8.32 -9.82
C GLY A 82 11.11 7.63 -9.96
N LEU A 83 11.30 6.58 -9.16
CA LEU A 83 12.38 5.63 -9.29
C LEU A 83 11.78 4.27 -9.67
N TYR A 84 12.41 3.58 -10.61
CA TYR A 84 12.07 2.21 -11.01
C TYR A 84 10.59 2.00 -11.33
N THR A 85 10.03 2.93 -12.12
CA THR A 85 8.59 3.01 -12.43
C THR A 85 8.15 2.02 -13.50
N ASP A 86 9.07 1.45 -14.28
CA ASP A 86 8.73 0.46 -15.31
C ASP A 86 8.61 -0.93 -14.67
N PRO A 87 7.44 -1.59 -14.74
CA PRO A 87 7.25 -2.92 -14.16
C PRO A 87 8.17 -3.95 -14.81
N ASP A 88 8.94 -4.65 -13.97
CA ASP A 88 9.83 -5.74 -14.38
C ASP A 88 9.88 -6.80 -13.30
N GLY A 89 9.27 -7.96 -13.55
CA GLY A 89 9.21 -9.06 -12.59
C GLY A 89 10.55 -9.69 -12.21
N THR A 90 11.66 -9.29 -12.84
CA THR A 90 13.01 -9.67 -12.42
C THR A 90 13.59 -8.76 -11.33
N PHE A 91 12.96 -7.60 -11.07
CA PHE A 91 13.37 -6.62 -10.08
C PHE A 91 14.84 -6.25 -10.14
N PRO A 92 15.33 -5.72 -11.28
CA PRO A 92 16.77 -5.61 -11.57
C PRO A 92 17.50 -4.60 -10.68
N ASN A 93 16.81 -3.68 -10.05
CA ASN A 93 17.41 -2.63 -9.23
C ASN A 93 17.53 -3.02 -7.75
N HIS A 94 16.44 -3.43 -7.14
CA HIS A 94 16.40 -3.97 -5.78
C HIS A 94 15.10 -4.79 -5.58
N HIS A 95 15.11 -5.65 -4.57
CA HIS A 95 13.90 -6.37 -4.20
C HIS A 95 12.83 -5.39 -3.70
N PRO A 96 11.58 -5.44 -4.23
CA PRO A 96 10.53 -4.46 -3.91
C PRO A 96 9.87 -4.76 -2.56
N ASP A 97 10.64 -4.63 -1.49
CA ASP A 97 10.18 -4.74 -0.11
C ASP A 97 10.67 -3.53 0.69
N PRO A 98 9.79 -2.54 0.96
CA PRO A 98 10.15 -1.31 1.64
C PRO A 98 10.35 -1.50 3.15
N THR A 99 10.07 -2.67 3.70
CA THR A 99 10.35 -2.97 5.11
C THR A 99 11.84 -3.22 5.36
N VAL A 100 12.58 -3.55 4.31
CA VAL A 100 14.01 -3.89 4.35
C VAL A 100 14.85 -2.68 4.00
N GLU A 101 15.62 -2.20 4.97
CA GLU A 101 16.40 -0.96 4.91
C GLU A 101 17.33 -0.86 3.69
N LYS A 102 17.98 -1.95 3.29
CA LYS A 102 18.87 -1.96 2.14
C LYS A 102 18.19 -1.62 0.82
N ASN A 103 16.89 -1.90 0.69
CA ASN A 103 16.09 -1.63 -0.49
C ASN A 103 15.71 -0.14 -0.61
N LEU A 104 15.89 0.63 0.45
CA LEU A 104 15.59 2.07 0.52
C LEU A 104 16.79 2.97 0.18
N LYS A 105 17.92 2.40 -0.22
CA LYS A 105 19.18 3.13 -0.44
C LYS A 105 19.02 4.25 -1.49
N ASP A 106 18.37 3.95 -2.61
CA ASP A 106 18.30 4.88 -3.73
C ASP A 106 17.30 6.01 -3.47
N ILE A 107 16.17 5.70 -2.84
CA ILE A 107 15.22 6.75 -2.42
C ILE A 107 15.83 7.65 -1.33
N LYS A 108 16.59 7.11 -0.38
CA LYS A 108 17.32 7.89 0.61
C LYS A 108 18.35 8.82 -0.02
N LYS A 109 19.11 8.32 -1.01
CA LYS A 109 20.04 9.13 -1.78
C LYS A 109 19.33 10.26 -2.53
N ALA A 110 18.15 10.01 -3.09
CA ALA A 110 17.36 11.05 -3.73
C ALA A 110 16.89 12.13 -2.73
N LEU A 111 16.60 11.75 -1.48
CA LEU A 111 16.22 12.66 -0.41
C LEU A 111 17.36 13.56 0.10
N GLU A 112 18.63 13.25 -0.21
CA GLU A 112 19.75 14.18 0.06
C GLU A 112 19.66 15.45 -0.80
N GLY A 113 18.92 15.41 -1.92
CA GLY A 113 18.70 16.52 -2.83
C GLY A 113 17.53 17.43 -2.46
N GLU A 114 16.77 17.83 -3.49
CA GLU A 114 15.67 18.79 -3.38
C GLU A 114 14.38 18.22 -2.76
N PHE A 115 14.23 16.89 -2.74
CA PHE A 115 13.00 16.25 -2.26
C PHE A 115 12.90 16.30 -0.74
N GLU A 116 11.70 16.58 -0.23
CA GLU A 116 11.45 16.75 1.21
C GLU A 116 11.06 15.45 1.89
N PHE A 117 10.41 14.55 1.17
CA PHE A 117 9.98 13.25 1.65
C PHE A 117 9.86 12.24 0.49
N GLY A 118 9.63 10.99 0.81
CA GLY A 118 9.50 9.94 -0.18
C GLY A 118 8.52 8.84 0.20
N PHE A 119 8.09 8.10 -0.82
CA PHE A 119 7.27 6.89 -0.68
C PHE A 119 7.96 5.72 -1.38
N ALA A 120 7.98 4.56 -0.75
CA ALA A 120 8.43 3.32 -1.41
C ALA A 120 7.32 2.28 -1.34
N TYR A 121 7.03 1.65 -2.47
CA TYR A 121 6.01 0.62 -2.62
C TYR A 121 6.64 -0.77 -2.67
N ASP A 122 5.89 -1.78 -2.31
CA ASP A 122 6.29 -3.16 -2.57
C ASP A 122 5.83 -3.65 -3.96
N GLY A 123 6.09 -4.93 -4.27
CA GLY A 123 5.92 -5.47 -5.61
C GLY A 123 4.50 -5.40 -6.16
N ASP A 124 3.49 -5.64 -5.34
CA ASP A 124 2.06 -5.59 -5.69
C ASP A 124 1.35 -4.32 -5.19
N ALA A 125 2.12 -3.40 -4.59
CA ALA A 125 1.70 -2.08 -4.13
C ALA A 125 0.61 -2.11 -3.04
N ASP A 126 0.58 -3.16 -2.22
CA ASP A 126 -0.30 -3.23 -1.07
C ASP A 126 0.37 -2.72 0.23
N ARG A 127 1.68 -2.45 0.18
CA ARG A 127 2.47 -1.83 1.25
C ARG A 127 3.12 -0.52 0.80
N ILE A 128 3.20 0.42 1.73
CA ILE A 128 3.88 1.70 1.52
C ILE A 128 4.78 2.03 2.71
N ALA A 129 6.01 2.47 2.44
CA ALA A 129 6.85 3.13 3.42
C ALA A 129 6.89 4.63 3.16
N PHE A 130 6.83 5.42 4.22
CA PHE A 130 7.00 6.87 4.17
C PHE A 130 8.36 7.25 4.74
N LEU A 131 9.13 8.03 3.98
CA LEU A 131 10.47 8.44 4.35
C LEU A 131 10.57 9.97 4.45
N THR A 132 11.22 10.45 5.47
CA THR A 132 11.76 11.79 5.53
C THR A 132 13.28 11.75 5.28
N LYS A 133 13.94 12.90 5.23
CA LYS A 133 15.42 12.95 5.12
C LYS A 133 16.11 12.20 6.25
N GLU A 134 15.49 12.12 7.42
CA GLU A 134 16.09 11.58 8.64
C GLU A 134 15.56 10.19 9.01
N ASN A 135 14.31 9.89 8.68
CA ASN A 135 13.61 8.75 9.21
C ASN A 135 12.85 7.94 8.15
N ASN A 136 12.84 6.63 8.34
CA ASN A 136 11.84 5.73 7.77
C ASN A 136 10.69 5.61 8.77
N VAL A 137 9.55 6.22 8.46
CA VAL A 137 8.37 6.27 9.33
C VAL A 137 7.57 4.98 9.17
N LYS A 138 7.56 4.15 10.20
CA LYS A 138 6.87 2.85 10.18
C LYS A 138 5.35 3.00 10.18
N GLY A 139 4.65 1.96 9.71
CA GLY A 139 3.19 1.96 9.55
C GLY A 139 2.43 2.27 10.84
N ASP A 140 2.91 1.83 11.99
CA ASP A 140 2.31 2.14 13.29
C ASP A 140 2.45 3.63 13.68
N ILE A 141 3.56 4.27 13.33
CA ILE A 141 3.73 5.72 13.52
C ILE A 141 2.86 6.50 12.53
N MET A 142 2.74 6.03 11.29
CA MET A 142 1.79 6.60 10.33
C MET A 142 0.35 6.52 10.84
N ALA A 143 -0.02 5.40 11.47
CA ALA A 143 -1.34 5.24 12.10
C ALA A 143 -1.61 6.28 13.19
N ILE A 144 -0.61 6.62 14.01
CA ILE A 144 -0.70 7.73 14.97
C ILE A 144 -1.01 9.04 14.23
N LEU A 145 -0.25 9.36 13.18
CA LEU A 145 -0.42 10.62 12.43
C LEU A 145 -1.82 10.72 11.81
N PHE A 146 -2.30 9.66 11.16
CA PHE A 146 -3.65 9.64 10.59
C PHE A 146 -4.73 9.76 11.67
N SER A 147 -4.61 9.04 12.76
CA SER A 147 -5.58 9.09 13.86
C SER A 147 -5.68 10.47 14.51
N ARG A 148 -4.58 11.24 14.52
CA ARG A 148 -4.56 12.63 15.05
C ARG A 148 -5.37 13.60 14.20
N ALA A 149 -5.61 13.31 12.93
CA ALA A 149 -6.47 14.09 12.05
C ALA A 149 -7.96 13.74 12.19
N MET A 150 -8.31 12.72 12.99
CA MET A 150 -9.66 12.22 13.15
C MET A 150 -10.26 12.58 14.51
N LYS A 151 -11.59 12.59 14.58
CA LYS A 151 -12.34 12.79 15.83
C LYS A 151 -12.77 11.42 16.39
N ASN A 152 -12.35 11.10 17.61
CA ASN A 152 -12.63 9.82 18.27
C ASN A 152 -12.30 8.59 17.40
N PRO A 153 -11.06 8.46 16.89
CA PRO A 153 -10.70 7.42 15.94
C PRO A 153 -10.83 6.02 16.56
N VAL A 154 -11.32 5.07 15.76
CA VAL A 154 -11.29 3.64 16.08
C VAL A 154 -10.32 2.97 15.11
N VAL A 155 -9.18 2.52 15.61
CA VAL A 155 -8.08 2.00 14.79
C VAL A 155 -7.74 0.57 15.23
N ILE A 156 -7.50 -0.30 14.25
CA ILE A 156 -7.01 -1.66 14.52
C ILE A 156 -5.51 -1.69 14.21
N GLY A 157 -4.71 -2.12 15.18
CA GLY A 157 -3.30 -2.40 14.99
C GLY A 157 -3.02 -3.91 15.06
N GLU A 158 -2.00 -4.36 14.34
CA GLU A 158 -1.51 -5.73 14.50
C GLU A 158 -0.65 -5.87 15.77
N VAL A 159 -0.48 -7.10 16.25
CA VAL A 159 0.29 -7.40 17.49
C VAL A 159 1.75 -6.93 17.47
N LYS A 160 2.33 -6.64 16.30
CA LYS A 160 3.70 -6.14 16.15
C LYS A 160 3.79 -4.61 16.25
N CYS A 161 2.67 -3.88 16.18
CA CYS A 161 2.67 -2.43 16.36
C CYS A 161 3.16 -2.06 17.76
N SER A 162 3.84 -0.93 17.85
CA SER A 162 4.40 -0.43 19.09
C SER A 162 3.32 -0.10 20.12
N GLN A 163 3.62 -0.27 21.41
CA GLN A 163 2.72 0.14 22.49
C GLN A 163 2.39 1.64 22.42
N ILE A 164 3.34 2.45 21.95
CA ILE A 164 3.16 3.90 21.75
C ILE A 164 1.96 4.20 20.83
N MET A 165 1.76 3.42 19.76
CA MET A 165 0.61 3.58 18.89
C MET A 165 -0.71 3.37 19.63
N TYR A 166 -0.81 2.29 20.41
CA TYR A 166 -2.01 1.98 21.18
C TYR A 166 -2.30 3.04 22.25
N ASP A 167 -1.28 3.49 22.96
CA ASP A 167 -1.42 4.49 24.03
C ASP A 167 -1.83 5.86 23.45
N ASP A 168 -1.20 6.30 22.36
CA ASP A 168 -1.52 7.57 21.72
C ASP A 168 -2.95 7.57 21.17
N ILE A 169 -3.37 6.51 20.50
CA ILE A 169 -4.72 6.41 19.92
C ILE A 169 -5.78 6.29 21.03
N ASN A 170 -5.53 5.49 22.08
CA ASN A 170 -6.46 5.34 23.20
C ASN A 170 -6.66 6.62 24.01
N ALA A 171 -5.72 7.55 23.99
CA ALA A 171 -5.88 8.87 24.60
C ALA A 171 -6.95 9.75 23.90
N ARG A 172 -7.35 9.42 22.66
CA ARG A 172 -8.25 10.24 21.83
C ARG A 172 -9.41 9.47 21.22
N GLY A 173 -9.35 8.14 21.26
CA GLY A 173 -10.31 7.25 20.63
C GLY A 173 -10.19 5.84 21.16
N LYS A 174 -10.13 4.85 20.27
CA LYS A 174 -10.03 3.44 20.61
C LYS A 174 -9.04 2.72 19.70
N ALA A 175 -8.00 2.13 20.27
CA ALA A 175 -7.12 1.19 19.57
C ALA A 175 -7.53 -0.25 19.88
N ILE A 176 -7.57 -1.11 18.87
CA ILE A 176 -7.90 -2.53 18.98
C ILE A 176 -6.69 -3.33 18.48
N MET A 177 -6.12 -4.15 19.34
CA MET A 177 -5.05 -5.07 18.94
C MET A 177 -5.64 -6.33 18.29
N TYR A 178 -5.08 -6.73 17.15
CA TYR A 178 -5.50 -7.95 16.48
C TYR A 178 -4.31 -8.71 15.87
N LYS A 179 -4.57 -9.90 15.37
CA LYS A 179 -3.55 -10.74 14.74
C LYS A 179 -3.12 -10.14 13.39
N THR A 180 -1.85 -10.34 13.06
CA THR A 180 -1.24 -9.95 11.78
C THR A 180 -1.97 -10.52 10.56
N GLY A 181 -1.90 -9.80 9.46
CA GLY A 181 -2.40 -10.15 8.14
C GLY A 181 -3.53 -9.24 7.71
N HIS A 182 -3.30 -8.49 6.63
CA HIS A 182 -4.24 -7.48 6.12
C HIS A 182 -5.65 -8.03 5.89
N SER A 183 -5.79 -9.28 5.41
CA SER A 183 -7.11 -9.93 5.25
C SER A 183 -7.83 -10.14 6.59
N ASN A 184 -7.09 -10.45 7.68
CA ASN A 184 -7.66 -10.53 9.03
C ASN A 184 -8.14 -9.16 9.52
N LEU A 185 -7.33 -8.13 9.28
CA LEU A 185 -7.63 -6.75 9.66
C LEU A 185 -8.84 -6.22 8.91
N LYS A 186 -8.97 -6.48 7.60
CA LYS A 186 -10.17 -6.12 6.81
C LYS A 186 -11.46 -6.71 7.40
N VAL A 187 -11.43 -8.00 7.81
CA VAL A 187 -12.58 -8.62 8.48
C VAL A 187 -12.92 -7.90 9.79
N MET A 188 -11.89 -7.51 10.56
CA MET A 188 -12.10 -6.80 11.83
C MET A 188 -12.60 -5.37 11.61
N ILE A 189 -12.14 -4.64 10.58
CA ILE A 189 -12.70 -3.33 10.20
C ILE A 189 -14.21 -3.46 9.99
N ALA A 190 -14.65 -4.44 9.20
CA ALA A 190 -16.06 -4.67 8.94
C ALA A 190 -16.88 -4.99 10.21
N LYS A 191 -16.31 -5.79 11.13
CA LYS A 191 -16.96 -6.17 12.39
C LYS A 191 -17.06 -5.05 13.41
N THR A 192 -16.01 -4.24 13.52
CA THR A 192 -15.89 -3.19 14.56
C THR A 192 -16.29 -1.82 14.05
N LYS A 193 -16.46 -1.67 12.73
CA LYS A 193 -16.65 -0.40 12.04
C LYS A 193 -15.49 0.57 12.35
N ALA A 194 -14.27 0.03 12.43
CA ALA A 194 -13.09 0.85 12.63
C ALA A 194 -12.86 1.76 11.41
N ASP A 195 -12.28 2.93 11.66
CA ASP A 195 -11.98 3.91 10.62
C ASP A 195 -10.90 3.37 9.68
N PHE A 196 -9.88 2.71 10.23
CA PHE A 196 -8.84 2.01 9.46
C PHE A 196 -8.10 0.98 10.30
N ALA A 197 -7.22 0.23 9.65
CA ALA A 197 -6.27 -0.66 10.30
C ALA A 197 -4.85 -0.39 9.79
N ALA A 198 -3.84 -0.75 10.58
CA ALA A 198 -2.44 -0.58 10.23
C ALA A 198 -1.59 -1.76 10.67
N GLU A 199 -0.58 -2.06 9.86
CA GLU A 199 0.50 -2.98 10.16
C GLU A 199 1.85 -2.24 10.13
N VAL A 200 2.83 -2.71 10.90
CA VAL A 200 4.19 -2.16 10.88
C VAL A 200 4.82 -2.23 9.48
N SER A 201 4.42 -3.23 8.70
CA SER A 201 4.88 -3.46 7.33
C SER A 201 4.41 -2.41 6.31
N GLY A 202 3.44 -1.56 6.69
CA GLY A 202 2.94 -0.50 5.80
C GLY A 202 1.65 -0.81 5.05
N HIS A 203 0.97 -1.94 5.44
CA HIS A 203 -0.42 -2.14 5.00
C HIS A 203 -1.37 -1.19 5.69
#